data_c8b97f5073238038e424d249cf4a94be
#
_entry.id   c8b97f5073238038e424d249cf4a94be
#
_cell.length_a   1.000
_cell.length_b   1.000
_cell.length_c   1.000
_cell.angle_alpha   90.00
_cell.angle_beta   90.00
_cell.angle_gamma   90.00
#
_symmetry.space_group_name_H-M   'P 1'
#
loop_
_entity.id
_entity.type
_entity.pdbx_description
1 polymer ?
#
loop_
_entity_poly.entity_id
_entity_poly.type
_entity_poly.pdbx_seq_one_letter_code
_entity_poly.pdbx_strand_id
1 'polypeptide(L)'
;MPNKPPQKSSRNEIFPHFSSHNQFFTLTLQPNKNKTMKNIFKIKKEERILALVSMLVFASLNAVLIHSYPASFFKAGKLGFWSIFYKHFTVSGFDAYSYIFLSNEKIYFELSRHPLFGALLYPGACLNDWLMGWTHHNCATFIMAVMLVISATFSAVFFFRICRELIQLCRLDAYILTAFFFSFASIMLTTMVPDHFCFSMLCLLVSIYMVGTCMAQGKQLKAWQASLLFLTTAGVSLSNGVKTGIMSLFCNGRKVFSPRFFAIAFILPLLIMGGSFYYQNEYIVKPQQEKGKEIERKLMPKRPDIAQKNAVHDAWMDAHRGKSVSDMPFLKWTDVSTPRMESIVENLFGEGIQLHQKELLKDLSVSRPTFIRYDWAISYLFEAFVFLLFAAGVFYSRHSRLMWMCLSCAAFDAFLHLVLGFGLNEVYIMAAHWMFVIPFTMGYAFREAQPKLANAMRGVTLFLAIYFWAYNATLIITHFL
;
A
#
# COMPACT_ATOMS: atom_id res chain seq x y z
N MET A 1 76.11 -12.10 28.12
CA MET A 1 75.78 -11.57 26.81
C MET A 1 74.49 -12.31 26.30
N PRO A 2 73.32 -11.67 26.33
CA PRO A 2 72.12 -12.33 25.82
C PRO A 2 71.81 -11.88 24.38
N ASN A 3 71.34 -12.84 23.57
CA ASN A 3 70.97 -12.76 22.18
C ASN A 3 69.73 -11.87 21.92
N LYS A 4 69.82 -11.00 20.94
CA LYS A 4 68.71 -10.31 20.30
C LYS A 4 67.99 -11.21 19.29
N PRO A 5 66.63 -11.20 19.19
CA PRO A 5 65.92 -11.87 18.12
C PRO A 5 65.85 -11.01 16.83
N PRO A 6 65.60 -11.60 15.67
CA PRO A 6 65.72 -10.93 14.38
C PRO A 6 64.50 -10.10 14.02
N GLN A 7 64.76 -8.96 13.37
CA GLN A 7 63.78 -8.04 12.73
C GLN A 7 63.00 -8.72 11.60
N LYS A 8 61.67 -8.62 11.62
CA LYS A 8 60.81 -8.94 10.49
C LYS A 8 60.78 -7.77 9.50
N SER A 9 61.11 -8.05 8.28
CA SER A 9 61.04 -7.23 7.07
C SER A 9 59.58 -6.81 6.78
N SER A 10 59.34 -5.51 6.68
CA SER A 10 58.12 -4.93 6.19
C SER A 10 58.09 -4.97 4.63
N ARG A 11 57.16 -5.71 4.08
CA ARG A 11 56.80 -5.56 2.65
C ARG A 11 55.87 -4.37 2.49
N ASN A 12 56.34 -3.37 1.78
CA ASN A 12 55.56 -2.24 1.29
C ASN A 12 54.64 -2.74 0.15
N GLU A 13 53.33 -2.75 0.40
CA GLU A 13 52.35 -2.82 -0.70
C GLU A 13 51.97 -1.39 -1.08
N ILE A 14 52.23 -1.09 -2.35
CA ILE A 14 51.93 0.17 -3.02
C ILE A 14 50.46 0.16 -3.38
N PHE A 15 49.65 0.97 -2.68
CA PHE A 15 48.30 1.38 -3.15
C PHE A 15 48.36 2.85 -3.56
N PRO A 16 47.84 3.21 -4.76
CA PRO A 16 47.84 4.59 -5.19
C PRO A 16 46.85 5.42 -4.41
N HIS A 17 47.33 6.48 -3.79
CA HIS A 17 46.52 7.56 -3.22
C HIS A 17 45.70 8.24 -4.32
N PHE A 18 44.37 8.00 -4.33
CA PHE A 18 43.45 8.92 -5.00
C PHE A 18 43.15 10.08 -4.08
N SER A 19 43.76 11.22 -4.37
CA SER A 19 43.53 12.49 -3.71
C SER A 19 42.11 12.98 -4.02
N SER A 20 41.31 13.10 -2.97
CA SER A 20 39.95 13.63 -3.00
C SER A 20 39.98 15.17 -2.98
N HIS A 21 39.59 15.78 -4.08
CA HIS A 21 39.03 17.15 -4.08
C HIS A 21 37.51 17.02 -4.12
N ASN A 22 36.88 16.99 -2.97
CA ASN A 22 35.45 17.33 -2.81
C ASN A 22 35.19 17.76 -1.34
N GLN A 23 35.69 18.93 -0.97
CA GLN A 23 35.16 19.71 0.12
C GLN A 23 34.09 20.63 -0.46
N PHE A 24 32.81 20.20 -0.46
CA PHE A 24 31.67 21.12 -0.42
C PHE A 24 30.43 20.36 0.06
N PHE A 25 29.96 20.79 1.25
CA PHE A 25 28.66 20.41 1.85
C PHE A 25 28.43 18.95 2.26
N THR A 26 29.24 18.46 3.15
CA THR A 26 28.80 17.39 4.06
C THR A 26 28.23 18.04 5.33
N LEU A 27 26.97 18.43 5.27
CA LEU A 27 26.13 18.46 6.46
C LEU A 27 25.85 17.02 6.85
N THR A 28 26.80 16.44 7.59
CA THR A 28 26.64 15.14 8.26
C THR A 28 25.53 15.29 9.29
N LEU A 29 24.29 15.02 8.89
CA LEU A 29 23.23 14.66 9.83
C LEU A 29 23.62 13.30 10.41
N GLN A 30 24.54 13.28 11.38
CA GLN A 30 24.74 12.09 12.20
C GLN A 30 23.38 11.72 12.78
N PRO A 31 22.92 10.47 12.64
CA PRO A 31 21.69 10.05 13.27
C PRO A 31 21.86 10.28 14.77
N ASN A 32 21.03 11.16 15.31
CA ASN A 32 21.11 11.57 16.72
C ASN A 32 20.87 10.33 17.58
N LYS A 33 21.96 9.78 18.15
CA LYS A 33 22.02 8.50 18.87
C LYS A 33 21.04 8.40 20.05
N ASN A 34 20.42 9.51 20.47
CA ASN A 34 19.56 9.60 21.64
C ASN A 34 18.09 9.93 21.36
N LYS A 35 17.62 9.86 20.11
CA LYS A 35 16.17 10.02 19.86
C LYS A 35 15.43 8.78 20.37
N THR A 36 14.92 8.85 21.58
CA THR A 36 13.79 8.01 22.03
C THR A 36 12.67 8.14 21.03
N MET A 37 12.02 7.02 20.62
CA MET A 37 10.87 6.98 19.70
C MET A 37 9.59 7.62 20.30
N LYS A 38 9.75 8.66 21.12
CA LYS A 38 8.62 9.45 21.63
C LYS A 38 8.05 10.28 20.49
N ASN A 39 6.79 10.07 20.19
CA ASN A 39 6.00 10.80 19.17
C ASN A 39 6.49 10.67 17.71
N ILE A 40 6.51 9.45 17.16
CA ILE A 40 6.83 9.23 15.73
C ILE A 40 5.83 9.94 14.80
N PHE A 41 4.59 10.15 15.23
CA PHE A 41 3.55 10.87 14.46
C PHE A 41 3.64 12.39 14.57
N LYS A 42 4.58 12.94 15.35
CA LYS A 42 4.80 14.40 15.38
C LYS A 42 5.39 14.89 14.06
N ILE A 43 4.67 15.78 13.36
CA ILE A 43 5.10 16.41 12.11
C ILE A 43 6.26 17.39 12.43
N LYS A 44 7.41 17.20 11.79
CA LYS A 44 8.62 18.04 11.93
C LYS A 44 8.46 19.33 11.15
N LYS A 45 9.28 20.36 11.45
CA LYS A 45 9.21 21.66 10.74
C LYS A 45 9.36 21.51 9.23
N GLU A 46 10.29 20.66 8.76
CA GLU A 46 10.53 20.42 7.33
C GLU A 46 9.41 19.63 6.63
N GLU A 47 8.54 18.95 7.38
CA GLU A 47 7.44 18.13 6.87
C GLU A 47 6.11 18.90 6.78
N ARG A 48 6.00 20.10 7.41
CA ARG A 48 4.73 20.82 7.56
C ARG A 48 4.09 21.22 6.23
N ILE A 49 4.91 21.74 5.30
CA ILE A 49 4.41 22.12 3.97
C ILE A 49 3.95 20.90 3.21
N LEU A 50 4.74 19.81 3.24
CA LEU A 50 4.35 18.54 2.62
C LEU A 50 3.03 18.03 3.19
N ALA A 51 2.91 17.97 4.52
CA ALA A 51 1.70 17.49 5.19
C ALA A 51 0.48 18.34 4.82
N LEU A 52 0.62 19.68 4.79
CA LEU A 52 -0.48 20.57 4.40
C LEU A 52 -0.88 20.37 2.94
N VAL A 53 0.09 20.36 2.02
CA VAL A 53 -0.18 20.17 0.58
C VAL A 53 -0.80 18.80 0.33
N SER A 54 -0.23 17.74 0.91
CA SER A 54 -0.77 16.38 0.79
C SER A 54 -2.20 16.28 1.34
N MET A 55 -2.46 16.88 2.51
CA MET A 55 -3.80 16.92 3.10
C MET A 55 -4.81 17.61 2.17
N LEU A 56 -4.45 18.75 1.58
CA LEU A 56 -5.33 19.49 0.66
C LEU A 56 -5.58 18.69 -0.61
N VAL A 57 -4.54 18.09 -1.21
CA VAL A 57 -4.67 17.27 -2.43
C VAL A 57 -5.57 16.06 -2.18
N PHE A 58 -5.32 15.29 -1.11
CA PHE A 58 -6.13 14.11 -0.81
C PHE A 58 -7.55 14.46 -0.39
N ALA A 59 -7.75 15.57 0.32
CA ALA A 59 -9.08 16.10 0.62
C ALA A 59 -9.84 16.48 -0.66
N SER A 60 -9.17 17.11 -1.63
CA SER A 60 -9.77 17.46 -2.92
C SER A 60 -10.17 16.22 -3.73
N LEU A 61 -9.32 15.18 -3.79
CA LEU A 61 -9.66 13.91 -4.46
C LEU A 61 -10.86 13.22 -3.82
N ASN A 62 -10.91 13.16 -2.48
CA ASN A 62 -12.06 12.62 -1.77
C ASN A 62 -13.34 13.47 -1.97
N ALA A 63 -13.21 14.80 -2.03
CA ALA A 63 -14.33 15.70 -2.31
C ALA A 63 -14.92 15.48 -3.71
N VAL A 64 -14.06 15.29 -4.73
CA VAL A 64 -14.48 14.94 -6.10
C VAL A 64 -15.28 13.63 -6.10
N LEU A 65 -14.77 12.59 -5.44
CA LEU A 65 -15.46 11.31 -5.33
C LEU A 65 -16.83 11.46 -4.65
N ILE A 66 -16.88 12.12 -3.49
CA ILE A 66 -18.13 12.30 -2.73
C ILE A 66 -19.14 13.17 -3.49
N HIS A 67 -18.68 14.17 -4.23
CA HIS A 67 -19.54 15.04 -5.04
C HIS A 67 -20.32 14.26 -6.12
N SER A 68 -19.74 13.20 -6.66
CA SER A 68 -20.39 12.34 -7.66
C SER A 68 -21.53 11.48 -7.08
N TYR A 69 -21.65 11.40 -5.76
CA TYR A 69 -22.64 10.53 -5.13
C TYR A 69 -24.03 11.13 -5.06
N PRO A 70 -25.09 10.32 -5.32
CA PRO A 70 -26.46 10.79 -5.21
C PRO A 70 -26.85 11.24 -3.80
N ALA A 71 -27.70 12.27 -3.71
CA ALA A 71 -28.18 12.81 -2.43
C ALA A 71 -28.82 11.76 -1.50
N SER A 72 -29.33 10.63 -2.05
CA SER A 72 -29.88 9.53 -1.26
C SER A 72 -28.90 8.87 -0.30
N PHE A 73 -27.57 8.99 -0.54
CA PHE A 73 -26.53 8.41 0.33
C PHE A 73 -26.36 9.17 1.64
N PHE A 74 -26.74 10.41 1.66
CA PHE A 74 -26.61 11.28 2.82
C PHE A 74 -27.88 11.33 3.69
N LYS A 75 -28.95 10.62 3.30
CA LYS A 75 -30.16 10.50 4.11
C LYS A 75 -29.89 9.60 5.31
N ALA A 76 -30.38 9.99 6.50
CA ALA A 76 -30.28 9.17 7.69
C ALA A 76 -30.93 7.79 7.49
N GLY A 77 -30.31 6.80 8.09
CA GLY A 77 -30.79 5.42 8.08
C GLY A 77 -29.80 4.42 7.47
N LYS A 78 -30.05 3.16 7.74
CA LYS A 78 -29.23 2.03 7.25
C LYS A 78 -29.61 1.74 5.81
N LEU A 79 -28.81 2.22 4.89
CA LEU A 79 -29.06 2.06 3.44
C LEU A 79 -28.81 0.63 2.99
N GLY A 80 -29.58 0.17 2.02
CA GLY A 80 -29.46 -1.17 1.44
C GLY A 80 -28.17 -1.32 0.64
N PHE A 81 -27.43 -2.40 0.90
CA PHE A 81 -26.14 -2.69 0.30
C PHE A 81 -26.16 -2.67 -1.23
N TRP A 82 -27.01 -3.54 -1.81
CA TRP A 82 -27.00 -3.78 -3.27
C TRP A 82 -27.60 -2.64 -4.11
N SER A 83 -28.58 -1.93 -3.54
CA SER A 83 -29.28 -0.88 -4.27
C SER A 83 -28.53 0.45 -4.29
N ILE A 84 -27.67 0.68 -3.31
CA ILE A 84 -27.05 2.00 -3.12
C ILE A 84 -25.53 1.87 -3.17
N PHE A 85 -24.92 1.14 -2.22
CA PHE A 85 -23.47 1.13 -2.08
C PHE A 85 -22.78 0.41 -3.23
N TYR A 86 -23.18 -0.81 -3.57
CA TYR A 86 -22.50 -1.61 -4.59
C TYR A 86 -22.60 -0.97 -5.99
N LYS A 87 -23.78 -0.47 -6.36
CA LYS A 87 -24.02 0.08 -7.70
C LYS A 87 -23.26 1.37 -7.98
N HIS A 88 -23.01 2.19 -6.97
CA HIS A 88 -22.51 3.56 -7.14
C HIS A 88 -21.10 3.80 -6.62
N PHE A 89 -20.55 2.89 -5.82
CA PHE A 89 -19.26 3.10 -5.15
C PHE A 89 -18.12 2.22 -5.69
N THR A 90 -18.38 1.41 -6.70
CA THR A 90 -17.34 0.62 -7.35
C THR A 90 -16.43 1.54 -8.15
N VAL A 91 -15.15 1.53 -7.83
CA VAL A 91 -14.11 2.27 -8.53
C VAL A 91 -13.00 1.28 -8.84
N SER A 92 -12.84 0.92 -10.12
CA SER A 92 -11.90 -0.09 -10.53
C SER A 92 -12.14 -1.41 -9.77
N GLY A 93 -11.11 -2.11 -9.32
CA GLY A 93 -11.24 -3.33 -8.49
C GLY A 93 -11.27 -3.06 -6.98
N PHE A 94 -11.41 -1.81 -6.55
CA PHE A 94 -11.43 -1.47 -5.13
C PHE A 94 -12.78 -1.69 -4.48
N ASP A 95 -12.79 -2.27 -3.28
CA ASP A 95 -13.98 -2.60 -2.52
C ASP A 95 -14.57 -1.40 -1.76
N ALA A 96 -15.89 -1.20 -1.88
CA ALA A 96 -16.62 -0.14 -1.17
C ALA A 96 -17.18 -0.59 0.20
N TYR A 97 -16.74 -1.71 0.74
CA TYR A 97 -17.33 -2.34 1.92
C TYR A 97 -17.18 -1.51 3.22
N SER A 98 -16.19 -0.63 3.28
CA SER A 98 -16.01 0.26 4.43
C SER A 98 -17.16 1.22 4.63
N TYR A 99 -17.78 1.74 3.57
CA TYR A 99 -18.95 2.60 3.67
C TYR A 99 -20.15 1.87 4.29
N ILE A 100 -20.28 0.58 3.95
CA ILE A 100 -21.38 -0.23 4.49
C ILE A 100 -21.14 -0.48 5.97
N PHE A 101 -19.90 -0.85 6.34
CA PHE A 101 -19.55 -1.06 7.73
C PHE A 101 -19.78 0.22 8.57
N LEU A 102 -19.31 1.37 8.08
CA LEU A 102 -19.51 2.66 8.75
C LEU A 102 -20.99 3.06 8.86
N SER A 103 -21.84 2.60 7.94
CA SER A 103 -23.28 2.91 7.92
C SER A 103 -24.13 1.95 8.75
N ASN A 104 -23.75 0.69 8.89
CA ASN A 104 -24.63 -0.32 9.51
C ASN A 104 -23.90 -1.50 10.17
N GLU A 105 -22.59 -1.39 10.36
CA GLU A 105 -21.71 -2.40 11.01
C GLU A 105 -21.70 -3.78 10.35
N LYS A 106 -22.20 -3.90 9.11
CA LYS A 106 -22.19 -5.16 8.37
C LYS A 106 -20.84 -5.39 7.71
N ILE A 107 -20.36 -6.62 7.81
CA ILE A 107 -19.08 -7.04 7.24
C ILE A 107 -19.33 -7.76 5.91
N TYR A 108 -18.76 -7.20 4.83
CA TYR A 108 -18.75 -7.79 3.49
C TYR A 108 -17.35 -8.05 2.97
N PHE A 109 -16.32 -7.42 3.55
CA PHE A 109 -14.94 -7.73 3.24
C PHE A 109 -14.55 -9.11 3.80
N GLU A 110 -13.55 -9.76 3.16
CA GLU A 110 -13.09 -11.10 3.55
C GLU A 110 -12.38 -11.05 4.91
N LEU A 111 -13.11 -11.48 5.94
CA LEU A 111 -12.67 -11.37 7.34
C LEU A 111 -11.38 -12.14 7.63
N SER A 112 -11.16 -13.28 6.95
CA SER A 112 -9.94 -14.07 7.09
C SER A 112 -8.68 -13.34 6.61
N ARG A 113 -8.85 -12.40 5.68
CA ARG A 113 -7.77 -11.57 5.13
C ARG A 113 -7.59 -10.26 5.90
N HIS A 114 -8.64 -9.77 6.57
CA HIS A 114 -8.71 -8.45 7.21
C HIS A 114 -9.24 -8.54 8.65
N PRO A 115 -8.60 -9.34 9.55
CA PRO A 115 -9.19 -9.74 10.84
C PRO A 115 -9.41 -8.58 11.83
N LEU A 116 -8.72 -7.45 11.69
CA LEU A 116 -8.88 -6.27 12.55
C LEU A 116 -9.39 -5.04 11.79
N PHE A 117 -9.73 -5.17 10.51
CA PHE A 117 -10.17 -4.02 9.73
C PHE A 117 -11.51 -3.47 10.24
N GLY A 118 -12.47 -4.34 10.59
CA GLY A 118 -13.70 -3.94 11.25
C GLY A 118 -13.45 -3.20 12.57
N ALA A 119 -12.51 -3.67 13.39
CA ALA A 119 -12.15 -3.00 14.64
C ALA A 119 -11.52 -1.62 14.40
N LEU A 120 -10.76 -1.43 13.32
CA LEU A 120 -10.23 -0.13 12.91
C LEU A 120 -11.34 0.85 12.49
N LEU A 121 -12.37 0.35 11.81
CA LEU A 121 -13.49 1.16 11.33
C LEU A 121 -14.55 1.44 12.42
N TYR A 122 -14.64 0.59 13.45
CA TYR A 122 -15.71 0.62 14.45
C TYR A 122 -15.89 1.98 15.16
N PRO A 123 -14.83 2.69 15.59
CA PRO A 123 -15.00 4.03 16.15
C PRO A 123 -15.67 5.02 15.18
N GLY A 124 -15.37 4.87 13.88
CA GLY A 124 -16.04 5.66 12.83
C GLY A 124 -17.52 5.31 12.66
N ALA A 125 -17.89 4.03 12.79
CA ALA A 125 -19.29 3.60 12.76
C ALA A 125 -20.07 4.16 13.93
N CYS A 126 -19.53 4.08 15.16
CA CYS A 126 -20.13 4.71 16.34
C CYS A 126 -20.32 6.23 16.18
N LEU A 127 -19.30 6.90 15.60
CA LEU A 127 -19.41 8.33 15.32
C LEU A 127 -20.51 8.63 14.28
N ASN A 128 -20.63 7.80 13.25
CA ASN A 128 -21.68 7.96 12.24
C ASN A 128 -23.07 7.77 12.82
N ASP A 129 -23.27 6.75 13.67
CA ASP A 129 -24.56 6.52 14.35
C ASP A 129 -24.94 7.70 15.25
N TRP A 130 -23.97 8.25 16.00
CA TRP A 130 -24.19 9.45 16.80
C TRP A 130 -24.54 10.66 15.94
N LEU A 131 -23.81 10.91 14.85
CA LEU A 131 -24.07 11.99 13.90
C LEU A 131 -25.44 11.83 13.22
N MET A 132 -25.81 10.62 12.80
CA MET A 132 -27.11 10.35 12.19
C MET A 132 -28.29 10.66 13.15
N GLY A 133 -28.13 10.31 14.43
CA GLY A 133 -29.14 10.60 15.45
C GLY A 133 -29.34 12.09 15.66
N TRP A 134 -28.29 12.90 15.50
CA TRP A 134 -28.34 14.35 15.74
C TRP A 134 -28.65 15.16 14.49
N THR A 135 -27.99 14.85 13.36
CA THR A 135 -28.07 15.65 12.11
C THR A 135 -29.09 15.14 11.12
N HIS A 136 -29.62 13.93 11.31
CA HIS A 136 -30.43 13.20 10.33
C HIS A 136 -29.72 12.99 8.98
N HIS A 137 -28.37 12.94 9.00
CA HIS A 137 -27.54 12.67 7.82
C HIS A 137 -26.64 11.47 8.06
N ASN A 138 -26.51 10.61 7.04
CA ASN A 138 -25.51 9.53 7.05
C ASN A 138 -24.17 10.11 6.63
N CYS A 139 -23.20 10.15 7.55
CA CYS A 139 -21.88 10.73 7.35
C CYS A 139 -20.79 9.69 7.04
N ALA A 140 -21.16 8.43 6.74
CA ALA A 140 -20.19 7.35 6.51
C ALA A 140 -19.12 7.70 5.47
N THR A 141 -19.50 8.33 4.35
CA THR A 141 -18.60 8.76 3.29
C THR A 141 -17.62 9.83 3.74
N PHE A 142 -18.07 10.81 4.52
CA PHE A 142 -17.24 11.88 5.06
C PHE A 142 -16.27 11.37 6.13
N ILE A 143 -16.74 10.49 7.02
CA ILE A 143 -15.90 9.87 8.06
C ILE A 143 -14.80 9.06 7.40
N MET A 144 -15.13 8.25 6.40
CA MET A 144 -14.12 7.48 5.65
C MET A 144 -13.13 8.40 4.94
N ALA A 145 -13.59 9.48 4.29
CA ALA A 145 -12.72 10.46 3.67
C ALA A 145 -11.73 11.07 4.66
N VAL A 146 -12.18 11.45 5.86
CA VAL A 146 -11.28 11.96 6.91
C VAL A 146 -10.24 10.92 7.31
N MET A 147 -10.65 9.65 7.49
CA MET A 147 -9.73 8.56 7.81
C MET A 147 -8.70 8.33 6.70
N LEU A 148 -9.12 8.36 5.43
CA LEU A 148 -8.25 8.21 4.26
C LEU A 148 -7.28 9.39 4.13
N VAL A 149 -7.76 10.63 4.23
CA VAL A 149 -6.94 11.86 4.14
C VAL A 149 -5.85 11.86 5.22
N ILE A 150 -6.20 11.52 6.46
CA ILE A 150 -5.23 11.40 7.56
C ILE A 150 -4.19 10.33 7.23
N SER A 151 -4.64 9.13 6.83
CA SER A 151 -3.76 8.00 6.55
C SER A 151 -2.83 8.27 5.36
N ALA A 152 -3.34 8.85 4.28
CA ALA A 152 -2.57 9.22 3.10
C ALA A 152 -1.56 10.35 3.41
N THR A 153 -1.97 11.36 4.20
CA THR A 153 -1.07 12.46 4.62
C THR A 153 0.09 11.91 5.45
N PHE A 154 -0.18 11.06 6.42
CA PHE A 154 0.90 10.43 7.19
C PHE A 154 1.74 9.48 6.34
N SER A 155 1.16 8.79 5.35
CA SER A 155 1.92 8.00 4.38
C SER A 155 2.91 8.86 3.61
N ALA A 156 2.50 10.04 3.14
CA ALA A 156 3.40 10.99 2.48
C ALA A 156 4.50 11.50 3.42
N VAL A 157 4.16 11.81 4.67
CA VAL A 157 5.14 12.23 5.69
C VAL A 157 6.14 11.12 5.99
N PHE A 158 5.71 9.87 6.19
CA PHE A 158 6.62 8.75 6.47
C PHE A 158 7.45 8.39 5.25
N PHE A 159 6.88 8.42 4.05
CA PHE A 159 7.63 8.24 2.81
C PHE A 159 8.77 9.27 2.67
N PHE A 160 8.44 10.56 2.81
CA PHE A 160 9.42 11.65 2.81
C PHE A 160 10.49 11.46 3.89
N ARG A 161 10.09 11.07 5.09
CA ARG A 161 10.98 10.84 6.22
C ARG A 161 11.95 9.68 5.98
N ILE A 162 11.50 8.60 5.34
CA ILE A 162 12.35 7.49 4.91
C ILE A 162 13.40 8.00 3.91
N CYS A 163 12.98 8.77 2.91
CA CYS A 163 13.89 9.39 1.94
C CYS A 163 14.93 10.30 2.62
N ARG A 164 14.49 11.15 3.56
CA ARG A 164 15.37 12.10 4.25
C ARG A 164 16.31 11.47 5.28
N GLU A 165 15.79 10.60 6.15
CA GLU A 165 16.51 10.14 7.33
C GLU A 165 17.17 8.78 7.16
N LEU A 166 16.62 7.89 6.34
CA LEU A 166 17.15 6.54 6.12
C LEU A 166 17.96 6.46 4.81
N ILE A 167 17.43 7.00 3.72
CA ILE A 167 18.16 7.04 2.43
C ILE A 167 19.13 8.24 2.40
N GLN A 168 18.94 9.25 3.26
CA GLN A 168 19.79 10.43 3.42
C GLN A 168 19.82 11.35 2.18
N LEU A 169 18.68 11.54 1.55
CA LEU A 169 18.53 12.44 0.41
C LEU A 169 18.49 13.91 0.83
N CYS A 170 18.81 14.82 -0.09
CA CYS A 170 18.52 16.23 0.08
C CYS A 170 16.99 16.46 0.12
N ARG A 171 16.56 17.62 0.60
CA ARG A 171 15.13 17.91 0.76
C ARG A 171 14.39 17.90 -0.58
N LEU A 172 15.00 18.46 -1.62
CA LEU A 172 14.41 18.52 -2.96
C LEU A 172 14.18 17.11 -3.54
N ASP A 173 15.18 16.23 -3.47
CA ASP A 173 15.07 14.85 -3.95
C ASP A 173 13.96 14.10 -3.23
N ALA A 174 13.83 14.27 -1.91
CA ALA A 174 12.77 13.65 -1.13
C ALA A 174 11.37 14.17 -1.53
N TYR A 175 11.22 15.47 -1.84
CA TYR A 175 9.96 16.01 -2.37
C TYR A 175 9.64 15.46 -3.76
N ILE A 176 10.63 15.43 -4.68
CA ILE A 176 10.44 14.88 -6.04
C ILE A 176 9.96 13.43 -5.96
N LEU A 177 10.63 12.58 -5.18
CA LEU A 177 10.27 11.18 -5.07
C LEU A 177 8.93 10.97 -4.36
N THR A 178 8.58 11.80 -3.38
CA THR A 178 7.27 11.75 -2.74
C THR A 178 6.17 12.13 -3.74
N ALA A 179 6.33 13.22 -4.46
CA ALA A 179 5.40 13.65 -5.50
C ALA A 179 5.27 12.58 -6.61
N PHE A 180 6.38 11.97 -7.01
CA PHE A 180 6.42 10.90 -8.00
C PHE A 180 5.66 9.65 -7.53
N PHE A 181 5.86 9.20 -6.28
CA PHE A 181 5.13 8.05 -5.74
C PHE A 181 3.62 8.27 -5.72
N PHE A 182 3.18 9.42 -5.23
CA PHE A 182 1.75 9.74 -5.15
C PHE A 182 1.13 10.16 -6.49
N SER A 183 1.91 10.25 -7.57
CA SER A 183 1.40 10.46 -8.94
C SER A 183 0.97 9.16 -9.63
N PHE A 184 1.35 8.00 -9.09
CA PHE A 184 0.94 6.70 -9.65
C PHE A 184 -0.56 6.51 -9.53
N ALA A 185 -1.19 6.02 -10.59
CA ALA A 185 -2.64 5.91 -10.70
C ALA A 185 -3.28 5.15 -9.54
N SER A 186 -2.82 3.92 -9.27
CA SER A 186 -3.37 3.11 -8.19
C SER A 186 -3.05 3.66 -6.79
N ILE A 187 -1.92 4.39 -6.61
CA ILE A 187 -1.63 5.07 -5.35
C ILE A 187 -2.58 6.27 -5.16
N MET A 188 -2.84 7.04 -6.21
CA MET A 188 -3.79 8.15 -6.18
C MET A 188 -5.20 7.64 -5.84
N LEU A 189 -5.66 6.58 -6.51
CA LEU A 189 -6.95 5.94 -6.20
C LEU A 189 -7.00 5.41 -4.76
N THR A 190 -5.95 4.74 -4.29
CA THR A 190 -5.84 4.24 -2.91
C THR A 190 -6.08 5.34 -1.87
N THR A 191 -5.75 6.61 -2.15
CA THR A 191 -5.95 7.72 -1.21
C THR A 191 -7.40 8.24 -1.14
N MET A 192 -8.27 7.80 -2.04
CA MET A 192 -9.65 8.28 -2.12
C MET A 192 -10.73 7.19 -2.07
N VAL A 193 -10.38 5.93 -2.36
CA VAL A 193 -11.34 4.82 -2.33
C VAL A 193 -11.51 4.24 -0.92
N PRO A 194 -12.71 3.78 -0.54
CA PRO A 194 -13.02 3.32 0.83
C PRO A 194 -12.55 1.88 1.09
N ASP A 195 -11.29 1.59 0.80
CA ASP A 195 -10.71 0.27 0.94
C ASP A 195 -9.57 0.27 1.99
N HIS A 196 -9.09 -0.92 2.34
CA HIS A 196 -8.04 -1.14 3.35
C HIS A 196 -6.63 -0.73 2.89
N PHE A 197 -6.40 -0.55 1.60
CA PHE A 197 -5.07 -0.34 1.01
C PHE A 197 -4.36 0.92 1.52
N CYS A 198 -5.08 2.03 1.74
CA CYS A 198 -4.51 3.26 2.27
C CYS A 198 -3.95 3.07 3.69
N PHE A 199 -4.68 2.35 4.54
CA PHE A 199 -4.25 2.01 5.90
C PHE A 199 -3.07 1.04 5.88
N SER A 200 -3.11 0.04 5.00
CA SER A 200 -2.01 -0.90 4.80
C SER A 200 -0.71 -0.19 4.39
N MET A 201 -0.79 0.76 3.45
CA MET A 201 0.34 1.57 3.01
C MET A 201 0.96 2.36 4.18
N LEU A 202 0.13 3.02 4.98
CA LEU A 202 0.59 3.73 6.17
C LEU A 202 1.30 2.79 7.14
N CYS A 203 0.68 1.65 7.48
CA CYS A 203 1.25 0.67 8.40
C CYS A 203 2.60 0.13 7.91
N LEU A 204 2.74 -0.14 6.61
CA LEU A 204 3.99 -0.60 6.01
C LEU A 204 5.07 0.49 6.03
N LEU A 205 4.76 1.73 5.66
CA LEU A 205 5.71 2.85 5.69
C LEU A 205 6.18 3.16 7.12
N VAL A 206 5.27 3.12 8.10
CA VAL A 206 5.62 3.24 9.53
C VAL A 206 6.55 2.09 9.95
N SER A 207 6.26 0.86 9.52
CA SER A 207 7.09 -0.31 9.84
C SER A 207 8.49 -0.19 9.25
N ILE A 208 8.61 0.19 7.97
CA ILE A 208 9.89 0.43 7.29
C ILE A 208 10.68 1.54 8.02
N TYR A 209 10.02 2.64 8.39
CA TYR A 209 10.68 3.73 9.10
C TYR A 209 11.19 3.31 10.49
N MET A 210 10.36 2.61 11.27
CA MET A 210 10.73 2.15 12.62
C MET A 210 11.87 1.13 12.57
N VAL A 211 11.71 0.11 11.74
CA VAL A 211 12.73 -0.96 11.62
C VAL A 211 14.01 -0.41 10.99
N GLY A 212 13.90 0.40 9.93
CA GLY A 212 15.04 1.05 9.30
C GLY A 212 15.81 1.97 10.26
N THR A 213 15.09 2.69 11.13
CA THR A 213 15.72 3.52 12.18
C THR A 213 16.47 2.65 13.21
N CYS A 214 15.90 1.52 13.63
CA CYS A 214 16.59 0.57 14.51
C CYS A 214 17.87 0.04 13.83
N MET A 215 17.77 -0.37 12.56
CA MET A 215 18.91 -0.87 11.78
C MET A 215 20.01 0.19 11.63
N ALA A 216 19.65 1.45 11.29
CA ALA A 216 20.60 2.55 11.15
C ALA A 216 21.32 2.91 12.48
N GLN A 217 20.65 2.68 13.61
CA GLN A 217 21.22 2.90 14.95
C GLN A 217 21.99 1.68 15.50
N GLY A 218 22.05 0.56 14.78
CA GLY A 218 22.60 -0.70 15.26
C GLY A 218 21.82 -1.31 16.43
N LYS A 219 20.55 -0.91 16.62
CA LYS A 219 19.67 -1.38 17.69
C LYS A 219 18.80 -2.52 17.19
N GLN A 220 18.37 -3.37 18.13
CA GLN A 220 17.38 -4.41 17.85
C GLN A 220 15.97 -3.90 18.06
N LEU A 221 15.05 -4.37 17.26
CA LEU A 221 13.62 -4.18 17.46
C LEU A 221 13.18 -4.98 18.70
N LYS A 222 12.50 -4.36 19.64
CA LYS A 222 11.98 -5.04 20.82
C LYS A 222 10.79 -5.91 20.43
N ALA A 223 10.59 -7.05 21.10
CA ALA A 223 9.50 -7.98 20.80
C ALA A 223 8.11 -7.32 20.81
N TRP A 224 7.82 -6.45 21.78
CA TRP A 224 6.54 -5.73 21.81
C TRP A 224 6.37 -4.73 20.66
N GLN A 225 7.47 -4.12 20.16
CA GLN A 225 7.42 -3.25 18.98
C GLN A 225 7.13 -4.06 17.72
N ALA A 226 7.81 -5.22 17.56
CA ALA A 226 7.52 -6.16 16.48
C ALA A 226 6.06 -6.65 16.55
N SER A 227 5.56 -6.96 17.76
CA SER A 227 4.17 -7.35 18.01
C SER A 227 3.18 -6.29 17.53
N LEU A 228 3.39 -5.03 17.89
CA LEU A 228 2.53 -3.92 17.49
C LEU A 228 2.56 -3.70 15.96
N LEU A 229 3.73 -3.73 15.34
CA LEU A 229 3.86 -3.60 13.89
C LEU A 229 3.20 -4.78 13.17
N PHE A 230 3.38 -6.01 13.66
CA PHE A 230 2.74 -7.19 13.11
C PHE A 230 1.21 -7.11 13.25
N LEU A 231 0.72 -6.75 14.43
CA LEU A 231 -0.72 -6.64 14.71
C LEU A 231 -1.39 -5.60 13.80
N THR A 232 -0.77 -4.43 13.61
CA THR A 232 -1.33 -3.37 12.78
C THR A 232 -1.25 -3.70 11.30
N THR A 233 -0.15 -4.27 10.80
CA THR A 233 -0.01 -4.63 9.39
C THR A 233 -0.85 -5.84 9.01
N ALA A 234 -0.73 -6.95 9.76
CA ALA A 234 -1.46 -8.20 9.52
C ALA A 234 -2.95 -8.06 9.85
N GLY A 235 -3.30 -7.25 10.84
CA GLY A 235 -4.69 -7.01 11.23
C GLY A 235 -5.50 -6.29 10.16
N VAL A 236 -4.87 -5.38 9.40
CA VAL A 236 -5.49 -4.70 8.25
C VAL A 236 -5.41 -5.56 6.98
N SER A 237 -4.27 -6.21 6.74
CA SER A 237 -4.10 -7.15 5.62
C SER A 237 -3.12 -8.26 6.04
N LEU A 238 -3.63 -9.48 6.19
CA LEU A 238 -2.90 -10.60 6.80
C LEU A 238 -1.55 -10.88 6.11
N SER A 239 -1.49 -10.78 4.77
CA SER A 239 -0.26 -10.98 4.00
C SER A 239 0.86 -9.99 4.38
N ASN A 240 0.52 -8.78 4.81
CA ASN A 240 1.48 -7.77 5.25
C ASN A 240 2.21 -8.16 6.55
N GLY A 241 1.65 -9.07 7.34
CA GLY A 241 2.33 -9.64 8.51
C GLY A 241 3.63 -10.35 8.14
N VAL A 242 3.67 -11.06 7.02
CA VAL A 242 4.89 -11.73 6.53
C VAL A 242 6.00 -10.69 6.29
N LYS A 243 5.67 -9.53 5.73
CA LYS A 243 6.63 -8.44 5.51
C LYS A 243 7.19 -7.91 6.83
N THR A 244 6.34 -7.77 7.86
CA THR A 244 6.81 -7.39 9.21
C THR A 244 7.74 -8.45 9.80
N GLY A 245 7.49 -9.74 9.53
CA GLY A 245 8.40 -10.84 9.85
C GLY A 245 9.75 -10.70 9.14
N ILE A 246 9.74 -10.45 7.82
CA ILE A 246 10.94 -10.19 7.01
C ILE A 246 11.71 -8.99 7.58
N MET A 247 11.04 -7.86 7.84
CA MET A 247 11.66 -6.67 8.41
C MET A 247 12.30 -6.96 9.78
N SER A 248 11.61 -7.73 10.63
CA SER A 248 12.12 -8.15 11.95
C SER A 248 13.37 -9.02 11.80
N LEU A 249 13.40 -9.92 10.81
CA LEU A 249 14.55 -10.77 10.50
C LEU A 249 15.76 -9.93 10.06
N PHE A 250 15.57 -8.92 9.21
CA PHE A 250 16.64 -8.01 8.81
C PHE A 250 17.19 -7.19 10.00
N CYS A 251 16.34 -6.80 10.95
CA CYS A 251 16.76 -6.02 12.11
C CYS A 251 17.46 -6.87 13.19
N ASN A 252 16.85 -8.01 13.54
CA ASN A 252 17.24 -8.82 14.70
C ASN A 252 18.03 -10.09 14.35
N GLY A 253 18.09 -10.48 13.08
CA GLY A 253 18.71 -11.73 12.63
C GLY A 253 18.08 -12.96 13.31
N ARG A 254 18.90 -13.95 13.65
CA ARG A 254 18.44 -15.21 14.25
C ARG A 254 17.70 -15.06 15.59
N LYS A 255 17.84 -13.92 16.27
CA LYS A 255 17.13 -13.65 17.54
C LYS A 255 15.61 -13.60 17.41
N VAL A 256 15.09 -13.40 16.18
CA VAL A 256 13.65 -13.50 15.88
C VAL A 256 13.09 -14.88 16.26
N PHE A 257 13.88 -15.93 16.11
CA PHE A 257 13.49 -17.32 16.40
C PHE A 257 13.64 -17.69 17.88
N SER A 258 14.10 -16.77 18.76
CA SER A 258 14.10 -17.07 20.19
C SER A 258 12.65 -17.23 20.68
N PRO A 259 12.34 -18.25 21.53
CA PRO A 259 10.96 -18.58 21.94
C PRO A 259 10.21 -17.37 22.50
N ARG A 260 10.87 -16.57 23.34
CA ARG A 260 10.28 -15.37 23.95
C ARG A 260 9.95 -14.29 22.91
N PHE A 261 10.89 -14.01 21.98
CA PHE A 261 10.64 -13.00 20.94
C PHE A 261 9.52 -13.47 20.02
N PHE A 262 9.60 -14.71 19.55
CA PHE A 262 8.63 -15.28 18.62
C PHE A 262 7.22 -15.31 19.21
N ALA A 263 7.09 -15.75 20.47
CA ALA A 263 5.80 -15.77 21.15
C ALA A 263 5.16 -14.39 21.28
N ILE A 264 5.95 -13.37 21.68
CA ILE A 264 5.42 -12.03 21.87
C ILE A 264 5.20 -11.32 20.52
N ALA A 265 6.12 -11.46 19.57
CA ALA A 265 6.07 -10.71 18.30
C ALA A 265 5.04 -11.25 17.32
N PHE A 266 4.76 -12.56 17.33
CA PHE A 266 3.93 -13.19 16.30
C PHE A 266 2.77 -14.00 16.89
N ILE A 267 3.01 -14.90 17.88
CA ILE A 267 1.94 -15.75 18.39
C ILE A 267 0.89 -14.91 19.12
N LEU A 268 1.29 -13.99 19.99
CA LEU A 268 0.33 -13.14 20.72
C LEU A 268 -0.56 -12.31 19.77
N PRO A 269 -0.05 -11.59 18.75
CA PRO A 269 -0.90 -10.93 17.76
C PRO A 269 -1.80 -11.89 16.97
N LEU A 270 -1.30 -13.09 16.60
CA LEU A 270 -2.13 -14.10 15.91
C LEU A 270 -3.29 -14.57 16.78
N LEU A 271 -3.09 -14.76 18.08
CA LEU A 271 -4.17 -15.09 19.02
C LEU A 271 -5.20 -13.97 19.14
N ILE A 272 -4.75 -12.70 19.20
CA ILE A 272 -5.65 -11.54 19.22
C ILE A 272 -6.48 -11.47 17.92
N MET A 273 -5.82 -11.64 16.76
CA MET A 273 -6.51 -11.65 15.47
C MET A 273 -7.46 -12.83 15.32
N GLY A 274 -7.05 -14.01 15.79
CA GLY A 274 -7.91 -15.20 15.82
C GLY A 274 -9.15 -15.04 16.70
N GLY A 275 -9.00 -14.45 17.87
CA GLY A 275 -10.11 -14.10 18.75
C GLY A 275 -11.06 -13.09 18.13
N SER A 276 -10.50 -12.04 17.49
CA SER A 276 -11.27 -11.04 16.75
C SER A 276 -12.02 -11.66 15.56
N PHE A 277 -11.35 -12.50 14.78
CA PHE A 277 -11.97 -13.24 13.68
C PHE A 277 -13.13 -14.11 14.18
N TYR A 278 -12.91 -14.91 15.24
CA TYR A 278 -13.94 -15.77 15.80
C TYR A 278 -15.16 -14.97 16.25
N TYR A 279 -14.93 -13.86 17.01
CA TYR A 279 -16.01 -13.00 17.47
C TYR A 279 -16.83 -12.41 16.31
N GLN A 280 -16.15 -11.78 15.35
CA GLN A 280 -16.82 -11.15 14.21
C GLN A 280 -17.56 -12.18 13.33
N ASN A 281 -16.97 -13.37 13.13
CA ASN A 281 -17.58 -14.41 12.33
C ASN A 281 -18.84 -14.97 12.98
N GLU A 282 -18.79 -15.30 14.29
CA GLU A 282 -19.93 -15.91 15.00
C GLU A 282 -21.08 -14.92 15.24
N TYR A 283 -20.74 -13.69 15.65
CA TYR A 283 -21.76 -12.75 16.13
C TYR A 283 -22.20 -11.73 15.09
N ILE A 284 -21.45 -11.54 14.00
CA ILE A 284 -21.79 -10.57 12.95
C ILE A 284 -22.02 -11.28 11.61
N VAL A 285 -21.01 -11.99 11.08
CA VAL A 285 -21.04 -12.52 9.71
C VAL A 285 -22.05 -13.66 9.55
N LYS A 286 -22.04 -14.68 10.42
CA LYS A 286 -22.97 -15.80 10.33
C LYS A 286 -24.43 -15.37 10.42
N PRO A 287 -24.87 -14.56 11.43
CA PRO A 287 -26.25 -14.08 11.49
C PRO A 287 -26.63 -13.23 10.27
N GLN A 288 -25.68 -12.41 9.76
CA GLN A 288 -25.88 -11.63 8.54
C GLN A 288 -26.11 -12.53 7.32
N GLN A 289 -25.31 -13.59 7.15
CA GLN A 289 -25.44 -14.53 6.05
C GLN A 289 -26.73 -15.35 6.14
N GLU A 290 -27.12 -15.82 7.32
CA GLU A 290 -28.38 -16.55 7.52
C GLU A 290 -29.59 -15.69 7.16
N LYS A 291 -29.61 -14.44 7.63
CA LYS A 291 -30.65 -13.47 7.25
C LYS A 291 -30.66 -13.18 5.76
N GLY A 292 -29.48 -13.07 5.14
CA GLY A 292 -29.32 -12.90 3.69
C GLY A 292 -29.93 -14.06 2.91
N LYS A 293 -29.60 -15.30 3.27
CA LYS A 293 -30.15 -16.53 2.66
C LYS A 293 -31.67 -16.61 2.82
N GLU A 294 -32.22 -16.20 3.96
CA GLU A 294 -33.66 -16.17 4.19
C GLU A 294 -34.36 -15.17 3.27
N ILE A 295 -33.80 -13.94 3.13
CA ILE A 295 -34.31 -12.90 2.23
C ILE A 295 -34.24 -13.39 0.78
N GLU A 296 -33.13 -13.96 0.37
CA GLU A 296 -32.92 -14.51 -0.98
C GLU A 296 -33.96 -15.62 -1.29
N ARG A 297 -34.15 -16.57 -0.40
CA ARG A 297 -35.17 -17.63 -0.54
C ARG A 297 -36.58 -17.09 -0.72
N LYS A 298 -36.92 -15.98 -0.04
CA LYS A 298 -38.24 -15.33 -0.16
C LYS A 298 -38.37 -14.48 -1.42
N LEU A 299 -37.27 -13.90 -1.88
CA LEU A 299 -37.26 -12.92 -2.98
C LEU A 299 -37.13 -13.57 -4.36
N MET A 300 -36.25 -14.60 -4.50
CA MET A 300 -35.94 -15.21 -5.79
C MET A 300 -37.17 -15.75 -6.54
N PRO A 301 -38.13 -16.46 -5.89
CA PRO A 301 -39.34 -16.91 -6.59
C PRO A 301 -40.23 -15.76 -7.10
N LYS A 302 -40.11 -14.57 -6.50
CA LYS A 302 -40.91 -13.39 -6.85
C LYS A 302 -40.23 -12.47 -7.87
N ARG A 303 -38.94 -12.68 -8.11
CA ARG A 303 -38.10 -11.81 -8.93
C ARG A 303 -37.18 -12.60 -9.88
N PRO A 304 -37.79 -13.27 -10.89
CA PRO A 304 -37.01 -14.05 -11.89
C PRO A 304 -35.99 -13.19 -12.65
N ASP A 305 -36.27 -11.87 -12.80
CA ASP A 305 -35.33 -10.91 -13.39
C ASP A 305 -34.01 -10.81 -12.63
N ILE A 306 -34.03 -10.95 -11.28
CA ILE A 306 -32.82 -10.94 -10.48
C ILE A 306 -32.07 -12.26 -10.67
N ALA A 307 -32.76 -13.39 -10.71
CA ALA A 307 -32.13 -14.68 -10.95
C ALA A 307 -31.40 -14.71 -12.30
N GLN A 308 -32.01 -14.16 -13.36
CA GLN A 308 -31.37 -14.04 -14.67
C GLN A 308 -30.16 -13.13 -14.66
N LYS A 309 -30.22 -11.97 -13.97
CA LYS A 309 -29.07 -11.06 -13.83
C LYS A 309 -27.93 -11.72 -13.08
N ASN A 310 -28.21 -12.46 -12.01
CA ASN A 310 -27.20 -13.19 -11.27
C ASN A 310 -26.54 -14.26 -12.17
N ALA A 311 -27.32 -15.02 -12.93
CA ALA A 311 -26.78 -16.04 -13.84
C ALA A 311 -25.86 -15.44 -14.92
N VAL A 312 -26.22 -14.27 -15.46
CA VAL A 312 -25.36 -13.52 -16.42
C VAL A 312 -24.07 -13.04 -15.75
N HIS A 313 -24.17 -12.53 -14.52
CA HIS A 313 -23.01 -12.11 -13.74
C HIS A 313 -22.09 -13.29 -13.40
N ASP A 314 -22.66 -14.41 -12.97
CA ASP A 314 -21.89 -15.61 -12.64
C ASP A 314 -21.15 -16.15 -13.86
N ALA A 315 -21.83 -16.20 -15.03
CA ALA A 315 -21.22 -16.59 -16.29
C ALA A 315 -20.08 -15.63 -16.72
N TRP A 316 -20.25 -14.32 -16.50
CA TRP A 316 -19.17 -13.34 -16.72
C TRP A 316 -17.99 -13.61 -15.80
N MET A 317 -18.23 -13.79 -14.51
CA MET A 317 -17.18 -14.08 -13.52
C MET A 317 -16.42 -15.37 -13.84
N ASP A 318 -17.13 -16.43 -14.22
CA ASP A 318 -16.52 -17.71 -14.60
C ASP A 318 -15.63 -17.58 -15.86
N ALA A 319 -16.03 -16.73 -16.80
CA ALA A 319 -15.24 -16.46 -18.02
C ALA A 319 -13.98 -15.60 -17.75
N HIS A 320 -13.99 -14.74 -16.73
CA HIS A 320 -12.91 -13.78 -16.45
C HIS A 320 -12.12 -14.11 -15.17
N ARG A 321 -12.62 -15.03 -14.34
CA ARG A 321 -11.88 -15.53 -13.18
C ARG A 321 -10.78 -16.48 -13.63
N GLY A 322 -9.55 -16.29 -13.11
CA GLY A 322 -8.46 -17.21 -13.34
C GLY A 322 -8.73 -18.60 -12.75
N LYS A 323 -8.10 -19.63 -13.30
CA LYS A 323 -8.22 -21.00 -12.81
C LYS A 323 -7.34 -21.20 -11.58
N SER A 324 -7.95 -21.59 -10.47
CA SER A 324 -7.23 -21.92 -9.23
C SER A 324 -6.45 -23.25 -9.35
N VAL A 325 -5.39 -23.39 -8.54
CA VAL A 325 -4.63 -24.64 -8.41
C VAL A 325 -5.49 -25.73 -7.77
N SER A 326 -6.35 -25.36 -6.82
CA SER A 326 -7.18 -26.29 -6.04
C SER A 326 -8.32 -25.55 -5.34
N ASP A 327 -9.38 -26.27 -4.99
CA ASP A 327 -10.53 -25.74 -4.24
C ASP A 327 -10.28 -25.61 -2.73
N MET A 328 -9.09 -25.97 -2.23
CA MET A 328 -8.73 -25.75 -0.82
C MET A 328 -8.79 -24.27 -0.45
N PRO A 329 -9.20 -23.92 0.79
CA PRO A 329 -9.53 -22.52 1.17
C PRO A 329 -8.48 -21.48 0.82
N PHE A 330 -7.19 -21.81 0.92
CA PHE A 330 -6.11 -20.89 0.55
C PHE A 330 -5.80 -20.93 -0.96
N LEU A 331 -5.80 -22.12 -1.57
CA LEU A 331 -5.41 -22.29 -2.98
C LEU A 331 -6.50 -21.87 -3.98
N LYS A 332 -7.76 -21.77 -3.56
CA LYS A 332 -8.84 -21.25 -4.40
C LYS A 332 -8.64 -19.79 -4.87
N TRP A 333 -7.73 -19.05 -4.20
CA TRP A 333 -7.41 -17.66 -4.56
C TRP A 333 -6.25 -17.55 -5.56
N THR A 334 -5.59 -18.67 -5.88
CA THR A 334 -4.52 -18.70 -6.88
C THR A 334 -5.09 -18.58 -8.29
N ASP A 335 -4.23 -18.18 -9.23
CA ASP A 335 -4.56 -18.16 -10.64
C ASP A 335 -3.37 -18.68 -11.46
N VAL A 336 -3.59 -19.78 -12.19
CA VAL A 336 -2.56 -20.39 -13.06
C VAL A 336 -2.80 -20.16 -14.54
N SER A 337 -3.94 -19.57 -14.92
CA SER A 337 -4.37 -19.44 -16.30
C SER A 337 -4.12 -18.06 -16.89
N THR A 338 -4.17 -16.99 -16.08
CA THR A 338 -3.98 -15.61 -16.56
C THR A 338 -2.54 -15.37 -17.00
N PRO A 339 -2.30 -14.81 -18.20
CA PRO A 339 -0.97 -14.54 -18.73
C PRO A 339 -0.17 -13.57 -17.86
N ARG A 340 1.03 -13.98 -17.38
CA ARG A 340 1.86 -13.20 -16.45
C ARG A 340 2.45 -11.95 -17.08
N MET A 341 2.93 -12.06 -18.33
CA MET A 341 3.57 -10.93 -19.01
C MET A 341 2.59 -9.80 -19.27
N GLU A 342 1.39 -10.12 -19.78
CA GLU A 342 0.33 -9.13 -19.94
C GLU A 342 -0.08 -8.54 -18.59
N SER A 343 -0.18 -9.35 -17.53
CA SER A 343 -0.49 -8.84 -16.19
C SER A 343 0.58 -7.89 -15.66
N ILE A 344 1.86 -8.13 -15.97
CA ILE A 344 2.96 -7.24 -15.57
C ILE A 344 2.88 -5.93 -16.35
N VAL A 345 2.75 -6.00 -17.67
CA VAL A 345 2.82 -4.82 -18.55
C VAL A 345 1.53 -3.99 -18.44
N GLU A 346 0.34 -4.61 -18.57
CA GLU A 346 -0.91 -3.85 -18.66
C GLU A 346 -1.50 -3.50 -17.28
N ASN A 347 -1.35 -4.39 -16.31
CA ASN A 347 -1.97 -4.20 -14.99
C ASN A 347 -0.97 -3.71 -13.94
N LEU A 348 0.16 -4.41 -13.71
CA LEU A 348 1.07 -4.10 -12.61
C LEU A 348 1.81 -2.78 -12.82
N PHE A 349 2.46 -2.60 -13.96
CA PHE A 349 3.12 -1.36 -14.36
C PHE A 349 2.16 -0.43 -15.11
N GLY A 350 1.30 -0.94 -15.99
CA GLY A 350 0.32 -0.18 -16.73
C GLY A 350 -0.65 0.58 -15.81
N GLU A 351 -1.77 -0.03 -15.49
CA GLU A 351 -2.81 0.58 -14.65
C GLU A 351 -2.29 0.96 -13.25
N GLY A 352 -1.25 0.29 -12.76
CA GLY A 352 -0.60 0.63 -11.50
C GLY A 352 -0.01 2.05 -11.49
N ILE A 353 0.55 2.52 -12.63
CA ILE A 353 1.25 3.80 -12.76
C ILE A 353 0.39 4.83 -13.50
N GLN A 354 -0.27 4.42 -14.59
CA GLN A 354 -1.00 5.29 -15.49
C GLN A 354 -2.33 4.66 -15.88
N LEU A 355 -3.46 5.38 -15.69
CA LEU A 355 -4.79 4.88 -16.01
C LEU A 355 -4.96 4.63 -17.51
N HIS A 356 -5.67 3.56 -17.85
CA HIS A 356 -6.16 3.35 -19.21
C HIS A 356 -7.36 4.27 -19.49
N GLN A 357 -7.42 4.84 -20.69
CA GLN A 357 -8.56 5.68 -21.10
C GLN A 357 -9.81 4.85 -21.41
N LYS A 358 -9.60 3.69 -22.06
CA LYS A 358 -10.67 2.73 -22.29
C LYS A 358 -11.03 2.01 -21.01
N GLU A 359 -12.30 1.73 -20.81
CA GLU A 359 -12.83 1.06 -19.62
C GLU A 359 -12.40 1.73 -18.30
N LEU A 360 -12.27 3.07 -18.34
CA LEU A 360 -11.76 3.90 -17.25
C LEU A 360 -12.52 3.63 -15.96
N LEU A 361 -11.80 3.26 -14.92
CA LEU A 361 -12.27 2.98 -13.56
C LEU A 361 -13.42 1.94 -13.46
N LYS A 362 -13.65 1.15 -14.51
CA LYS A 362 -14.59 0.03 -14.44
C LYS A 362 -13.99 -1.13 -13.66
N ASP A 363 -14.86 -1.93 -13.08
CA ASP A 363 -14.52 -3.09 -12.29
C ASP A 363 -14.57 -4.38 -13.13
N LEU A 364 -13.58 -5.25 -12.96
CA LEU A 364 -13.53 -6.57 -13.60
C LEU A 364 -14.75 -7.44 -13.24
N SER A 365 -15.20 -7.36 -11.99
CA SER A 365 -16.37 -8.07 -11.51
C SER A 365 -17.69 -7.64 -12.16
N VAL A 366 -17.71 -6.53 -12.90
CA VAL A 366 -18.92 -6.00 -13.54
C VAL A 366 -18.85 -6.13 -15.06
N SER A 367 -17.82 -5.59 -15.70
CA SER A 367 -17.80 -5.52 -17.17
C SER A 367 -16.42 -5.26 -17.78
N ARG A 368 -15.38 -5.02 -16.99
CA ARG A 368 -14.03 -4.70 -17.48
C ARG A 368 -13.33 -5.95 -18.01
N PRO A 369 -12.71 -5.93 -19.21
CA PRO A 369 -11.80 -6.98 -19.64
C PRO A 369 -10.58 -7.09 -18.70
N THR A 370 -10.00 -8.28 -18.57
CA THR A 370 -8.81 -8.51 -17.74
C THR A 370 -7.62 -7.65 -18.17
N PHE A 371 -7.46 -7.45 -19.49
CA PHE A 371 -6.39 -6.62 -20.04
C PHE A 371 -6.97 -5.51 -20.92
N ILE A 372 -6.47 -4.31 -20.69
CA ILE A 372 -6.74 -3.12 -21.48
C ILE A 372 -5.40 -2.62 -21.98
N ARG A 373 -5.33 -2.27 -23.26
CA ARG A 373 -4.10 -1.71 -23.86
C ARG A 373 -4.24 -0.21 -24.03
N TYR A 374 -3.11 0.49 -23.89
CA TYR A 374 -3.07 1.90 -24.21
C TYR A 374 -3.27 2.16 -25.70
N ASP A 375 -3.98 3.24 -26.00
CA ASP A 375 -4.14 3.71 -27.38
C ASP A 375 -2.87 4.35 -27.94
N TRP A 376 -1.99 4.83 -27.06
CA TRP A 376 -0.80 5.60 -27.41
C TRP A 376 0.48 4.87 -26.97
N ALA A 377 1.37 4.60 -27.92
CA ALA A 377 2.66 3.98 -27.64
C ALA A 377 3.52 4.79 -26.64
N ILE A 378 3.30 6.10 -26.54
CA ILE A 378 4.00 6.98 -25.57
C ILE A 378 3.77 6.56 -24.12
N SER A 379 2.61 5.97 -23.80
CA SER A 379 2.32 5.48 -22.45
C SER A 379 3.26 4.35 -22.04
N TYR A 380 3.47 3.39 -22.93
CA TYR A 380 4.46 2.32 -22.72
C TYR A 380 5.90 2.85 -22.63
N LEU A 381 6.22 3.93 -23.36
CA LEU A 381 7.53 4.56 -23.24
C LEU A 381 7.74 5.15 -21.84
N PHE A 382 6.73 5.79 -21.24
CA PHE A 382 6.83 6.34 -19.90
C PHE A 382 6.96 5.23 -18.85
N GLU A 383 6.24 4.13 -18.99
CA GLU A 383 6.41 2.96 -18.13
C GLU A 383 7.82 2.36 -18.24
N ALA A 384 8.35 2.25 -19.48
CA ALA A 384 9.72 1.81 -19.70
C ALA A 384 10.73 2.72 -19.00
N PHE A 385 10.53 4.05 -19.00
CA PHE A 385 11.37 4.97 -18.23
C PHE A 385 11.27 4.72 -16.73
N VAL A 386 10.09 4.48 -16.18
CA VAL A 386 9.93 4.12 -14.76
C VAL A 386 10.67 2.83 -14.45
N PHE A 387 10.53 1.82 -15.29
CA PHE A 387 11.25 0.54 -15.14
C PHE A 387 12.77 0.71 -15.20
N LEU A 388 13.27 1.49 -16.14
CA LEU A 388 14.73 1.75 -16.28
C LEU A 388 15.26 2.53 -15.06
N LEU A 389 14.52 3.52 -14.57
CA LEU A 389 14.89 4.26 -13.35
C LEU A 389 14.87 3.34 -12.12
N PHE A 390 13.90 2.44 -12.03
CA PHE A 390 13.84 1.41 -10.98
C PHE A 390 15.04 0.47 -11.05
N ALA A 391 15.34 -0.06 -12.23
CA ALA A 391 16.48 -0.96 -12.45
C ALA A 391 17.82 -0.29 -12.10
N ALA A 392 18.01 0.97 -12.54
CA ALA A 392 19.16 1.78 -12.14
C ALA A 392 19.19 1.95 -10.62
N GLY A 393 18.05 2.25 -10.00
CA GLY A 393 17.91 2.37 -8.55
C GLY A 393 18.33 1.10 -7.81
N VAL A 394 17.89 -0.08 -8.26
CA VAL A 394 18.30 -1.37 -7.70
C VAL A 394 19.81 -1.56 -7.82
N PHE A 395 20.41 -1.24 -8.97
CA PHE A 395 21.85 -1.32 -9.16
C PHE A 395 22.61 -0.44 -8.15
N TYR A 396 22.23 0.83 -7.98
CA TYR A 396 22.89 1.73 -7.04
C TYR A 396 22.61 1.39 -5.57
N SER A 397 21.49 0.76 -5.27
CA SER A 397 21.12 0.38 -3.89
C SER A 397 21.63 -1.02 -3.47
N ARG A 398 22.32 -1.76 -4.32
CA ARG A 398 22.72 -3.18 -4.11
C ARG A 398 23.54 -3.44 -2.84
N HIS A 399 24.20 -2.44 -2.29
CA HIS A 399 24.96 -2.57 -1.05
C HIS A 399 24.17 -2.12 0.19
N SER A 400 22.93 -1.66 0.02
CA SER A 400 22.09 -1.17 1.11
C SER A 400 21.28 -2.29 1.76
N ARG A 401 21.55 -2.58 3.04
CA ARG A 401 20.76 -3.54 3.81
C ARG A 401 19.29 -3.12 3.97
N LEU A 402 19.02 -1.81 4.06
CA LEU A 402 17.67 -1.26 4.09
C LEU A 402 16.91 -1.59 2.80
N MET A 403 17.57 -1.40 1.65
CA MET A 403 16.93 -1.69 0.36
C MET A 403 16.71 -3.17 0.15
N TRP A 404 17.63 -4.05 0.55
CA TRP A 404 17.40 -5.48 0.51
C TRP A 404 16.20 -5.91 1.36
N MET A 405 15.99 -5.27 2.53
CA MET A 405 14.79 -5.49 3.34
C MET A 405 13.52 -5.08 2.57
N CYS A 406 13.50 -3.89 1.97
CA CYS A 406 12.34 -3.41 1.20
C CYS A 406 12.10 -4.26 -0.07
N LEU A 407 13.16 -4.61 -0.80
CA LEU A 407 13.09 -5.49 -1.97
C LEU A 407 12.63 -6.91 -1.62
N SER A 408 13.02 -7.45 -0.46
CA SER A 408 12.53 -8.75 0.01
C SER A 408 11.03 -8.71 0.33
N CYS A 409 10.53 -7.59 0.88
CA CYS A 409 9.09 -7.39 1.07
C CYS A 409 8.35 -7.31 -0.27
N ALA A 410 8.87 -6.56 -1.24
CA ALA A 410 8.30 -6.49 -2.59
C ALA A 410 8.39 -7.82 -3.36
N ALA A 411 9.48 -8.58 -3.16
CA ALA A 411 9.61 -9.92 -3.73
C ALA A 411 8.58 -10.90 -3.17
N PHE A 412 8.20 -10.75 -1.90
CA PHE A 412 7.11 -11.51 -1.32
C PHE A 412 5.76 -11.18 -2.00
N ASP A 413 5.47 -9.89 -2.28
CA ASP A 413 4.29 -9.51 -3.04
C ASP A 413 4.34 -10.04 -4.47
N ALA A 414 5.50 -9.93 -5.14
CA ALA A 414 5.70 -10.50 -6.46
C ALA A 414 5.48 -12.03 -6.46
N PHE A 415 5.93 -12.73 -5.44
CA PHE A 415 5.66 -14.17 -5.28
C PHE A 415 4.15 -14.44 -5.14
N LEU A 416 3.44 -13.70 -4.27
CA LEU A 416 2.00 -13.88 -4.09
C LEU A 416 1.23 -13.60 -5.37
N HIS A 417 1.52 -12.47 -6.03
CA HIS A 417 0.70 -12.00 -7.14
C HIS A 417 1.13 -12.60 -8.48
N LEU A 418 2.43 -12.70 -8.75
CA LEU A 418 2.91 -13.16 -10.06
C LEU A 418 3.20 -14.67 -10.09
N VAL A 419 3.65 -15.29 -9.00
CA VAL A 419 3.90 -16.73 -8.98
C VAL A 419 2.62 -17.48 -8.64
N LEU A 420 1.99 -17.17 -7.50
CA LEU A 420 0.75 -17.82 -7.06
C LEU A 420 -0.50 -17.28 -7.76
N GLY A 421 -0.46 -16.08 -8.32
CA GLY A 421 -1.57 -15.48 -9.06
C GLY A 421 -2.67 -14.88 -8.18
N PHE A 422 -2.41 -14.57 -6.90
CA PHE A 422 -3.40 -13.95 -6.03
C PHE A 422 -3.80 -12.56 -6.54
N GLY A 423 -5.07 -12.40 -6.92
CA GLY A 423 -5.60 -11.15 -7.44
C GLY A 423 -4.89 -10.67 -8.71
N LEU A 424 -4.38 -11.58 -9.54
CA LEU A 424 -3.57 -11.27 -10.70
C LEU A 424 -4.29 -10.41 -11.74
N ASN A 425 -5.59 -10.63 -11.88
CA ASN A 425 -6.44 -9.89 -12.82
C ASN A 425 -6.61 -8.41 -12.42
N GLU A 426 -6.45 -8.10 -11.15
CA GLU A 426 -6.59 -6.76 -10.56
C GLU A 426 -5.35 -6.38 -9.76
N VAL A 427 -4.18 -6.86 -10.19
CA VAL A 427 -2.93 -6.69 -9.41
C VAL A 427 -2.54 -5.23 -9.18
N TYR A 428 -3.04 -4.30 -9.99
CA TYR A 428 -2.82 -2.86 -9.83
C TYR A 428 -3.39 -2.30 -8.51
N ILE A 429 -4.48 -2.87 -7.96
CA ILE A 429 -5.01 -2.41 -6.65
C ILE A 429 -4.05 -2.74 -5.50
N MET A 430 -3.18 -3.75 -5.66
CA MET A 430 -2.19 -4.15 -4.67
C MET A 430 -0.94 -3.24 -4.63
N ALA A 431 -0.84 -2.26 -5.51
CA ALA A 431 0.30 -1.35 -5.67
C ALA A 431 0.72 -0.66 -4.37
N ALA A 432 -0.24 -0.28 -3.54
CA ALA A 432 0.01 0.37 -2.24
C ALA A 432 0.83 -0.50 -1.26
N HIS A 433 0.91 -1.80 -1.48
CA HIS A 433 1.66 -2.72 -0.65
C HIS A 433 3.16 -2.80 -0.97
N TRP A 434 3.60 -2.35 -2.17
CA TRP A 434 4.97 -2.56 -2.60
C TRP A 434 5.58 -1.44 -3.49
N MET A 435 4.77 -0.67 -4.25
CA MET A 435 5.31 0.27 -5.25
C MET A 435 6.18 1.39 -4.67
N PHE A 436 6.10 1.68 -3.37
CA PHE A 436 7.02 2.61 -2.70
C PHE A 436 8.50 2.20 -2.82
N VAL A 437 8.78 0.92 -3.13
CA VAL A 437 10.15 0.43 -3.35
C VAL A 437 10.77 1.05 -4.60
N ILE A 438 9.99 1.33 -5.65
CA ILE A 438 10.46 1.97 -6.89
C ILE A 438 11.17 3.30 -6.59
N PRO A 439 10.50 4.33 -6.05
CA PRO A 439 11.18 5.59 -5.77
C PRO A 439 12.20 5.50 -4.62
N PHE A 440 12.09 4.55 -3.69
CA PHE A 440 13.13 4.34 -2.69
C PHE A 440 14.45 3.91 -3.32
N THR A 441 14.44 2.95 -4.28
CA THR A 441 15.66 2.56 -5.01
C THR A 441 16.19 3.71 -5.84
N MET A 442 15.32 4.46 -6.53
CA MET A 442 15.71 5.64 -7.30
C MET A 442 16.42 6.70 -6.45
N GLY A 443 16.03 6.84 -5.17
CA GLY A 443 16.73 7.71 -4.22
C GLY A 443 18.22 7.37 -4.08
N TYR A 444 18.59 6.10 -4.09
CA TYR A 444 20.00 5.70 -4.09
C TYR A 444 20.71 6.09 -5.39
N ALA A 445 20.04 5.96 -6.55
CA ALA A 445 20.60 6.42 -7.81
C ALA A 445 20.85 7.94 -7.80
N PHE A 446 19.94 8.72 -7.23
CA PHE A 446 20.13 10.17 -7.07
C PHE A 446 21.32 10.55 -6.19
N ARG A 447 21.63 9.71 -5.20
CA ARG A 447 22.71 9.93 -4.23
C ARG A 447 24.06 9.41 -4.72
N GLU A 448 24.10 8.24 -5.36
CA GLU A 448 25.33 7.48 -5.62
C GLU A 448 25.81 7.62 -7.09
N ALA A 449 24.94 8.00 -8.05
CA ALA A 449 25.32 8.15 -9.43
C ALA A 449 26.20 9.38 -9.65
N GLN A 450 26.94 9.38 -10.77
CA GLN A 450 27.69 10.58 -11.18
C GLN A 450 26.76 11.79 -11.32
N PRO A 451 27.23 13.01 -10.98
CA PRO A 451 26.35 14.19 -10.89
C PRO A 451 25.54 14.48 -12.16
N LYS A 452 26.12 14.32 -13.35
CA LYS A 452 25.41 14.51 -14.63
C LYS A 452 24.26 13.51 -14.78
N LEU A 453 24.52 12.23 -14.51
CA LEU A 453 23.53 11.18 -14.60
C LEU A 453 22.45 11.31 -13.52
N ALA A 454 22.84 11.61 -12.29
CA ALA A 454 21.90 11.87 -11.19
C ALA A 454 20.96 13.04 -11.52
N ASN A 455 21.47 14.14 -12.09
CA ASN A 455 20.65 15.28 -12.50
C ASN A 455 19.71 14.92 -13.67
N ALA A 456 20.17 14.13 -14.64
CA ALA A 456 19.30 13.62 -15.71
C ALA A 456 18.16 12.76 -15.14
N MET A 457 18.46 11.83 -14.23
CA MET A 457 17.43 11.00 -13.58
C MET A 457 16.44 11.86 -12.77
N ARG A 458 16.90 12.88 -12.03
CA ARG A 458 16.01 13.84 -11.34
C ARG A 458 15.08 14.56 -12.30
N GLY A 459 15.64 15.05 -13.42
CA GLY A 459 14.86 15.73 -14.45
C GLY A 459 13.78 14.83 -15.06
N VAL A 460 14.12 13.60 -15.43
CA VAL A 460 13.17 12.62 -15.96
C VAL A 460 12.11 12.27 -14.91
N THR A 461 12.51 12.05 -13.65
CA THR A 461 11.55 11.72 -12.57
C THR A 461 10.60 12.88 -12.31
N LEU A 462 11.09 14.13 -12.30
CA LEU A 462 10.24 15.31 -12.11
C LEU A 462 9.25 15.46 -13.28
N PHE A 463 9.73 15.29 -14.51
CA PHE A 463 8.87 15.31 -15.71
C PHE A 463 7.77 14.24 -15.62
N LEU A 464 8.13 12.99 -15.31
CA LEU A 464 7.18 11.89 -15.15
C LEU A 464 6.18 12.15 -14.01
N ALA A 465 6.64 12.71 -12.88
CA ALA A 465 5.76 13.06 -11.77
C ALA A 465 4.71 14.10 -12.19
N ILE A 466 5.13 15.17 -12.89
CA ILE A 466 4.21 16.21 -13.40
C ILE A 466 3.22 15.60 -14.41
N TYR A 467 3.73 14.79 -15.33
CA TYR A 467 2.91 14.14 -16.33
C TYR A 467 1.87 13.21 -15.70
N PHE A 468 2.28 12.30 -14.82
CA PHE A 468 1.34 11.34 -14.18
C PHE A 468 0.33 12.06 -13.28
N TRP A 469 0.73 13.12 -12.55
CA TRP A 469 -0.21 13.94 -11.79
C TRP A 469 -1.25 14.58 -12.72
N ALA A 470 -0.83 15.21 -13.80
CA ALA A 470 -1.74 15.84 -14.75
C ALA A 470 -2.64 14.82 -15.43
N TYR A 471 -2.08 13.73 -15.94
CA TYR A 471 -2.80 12.71 -16.68
C TYR A 471 -3.80 11.95 -15.80
N ASN A 472 -3.35 11.35 -14.71
CA ASN A 472 -4.19 10.54 -13.84
C ASN A 472 -5.26 11.37 -13.13
N ALA A 473 -4.90 12.55 -12.61
CA ALA A 473 -5.87 13.44 -11.95
C ALA A 473 -6.94 13.93 -12.94
N THR A 474 -6.56 14.28 -14.18
CA THR A 474 -7.53 14.69 -15.20
C THR A 474 -8.52 13.55 -15.47
N LEU A 475 -8.05 12.33 -15.71
CA LEU A 475 -8.93 11.19 -15.97
C LEU A 475 -9.84 10.88 -14.77
N ILE A 476 -9.32 10.91 -13.56
CA ILE A 476 -10.11 10.70 -12.34
C ILE A 476 -11.18 11.80 -12.20
N ILE A 477 -10.78 13.06 -12.32
CA ILE A 477 -11.71 14.19 -12.15
C ILE A 477 -12.79 14.17 -13.24
N THR A 478 -12.42 13.96 -14.50
CA THR A 478 -13.40 13.91 -15.60
C THR A 478 -14.33 12.71 -15.54
N HIS A 479 -13.92 11.61 -14.87
CA HIS A 479 -14.78 10.45 -14.66
C HIS A 479 -15.88 10.71 -13.63
N PHE A 480 -15.59 11.50 -12.59
CA PHE A 480 -16.52 11.74 -11.47
C PHE A 480 -17.31 13.05 -11.58
N LEU A 481 -16.88 14.01 -12.37
CA LEU A 481 -17.59 15.27 -12.62
C LEU A 481 -18.32 15.26 -13.97
#